data_21c4349a2de42b29335cfc09398b5587
#
_entry.id   21c4349a2de42b29335cfc09398b5587
#
_cell.length_a   1.000
_cell.length_b   1.000
_cell.length_c   1.000
_cell.angle_alpha   90.00
_cell.angle_beta   90.00
_cell.angle_gamma   90.00
#
_symmetry.space_group_name_H-M   'P 1'
#
loop_
_entity.id
_entity.type
_entity.pdbx_description
1 polymer ?
#
loop_
_entity_poly.entity_id
_entity_poly.type
_entity_poly.pdbx_seq_one_letter_code
_entity_poly.pdbx_strand_id
1 'polypeptide(L)'
;MIQRVQSIWLFLASLTLFMLLLLPIVTKIFNGTEYWILVSGLYQKATTGTVKIDGFLPLFITTIFTALIPLANIFNFKNRTLQKRVCNVVIILTLGLSFWISQAAQKIPGGLEGAGYNFGAFMPILAIIFCFLAMRGIRKDEQLIKSADRLR
;
A
#
# COMPACT_ATOMS: atom_id res chain seq x y z
N MET A 1 -17.78 -20.92 4.61
CA MET A 1 -17.10 -20.70 3.31
C MET A 1 -16.75 -19.23 3.02
N ILE A 2 -17.43 -18.25 3.59
CA ILE A 2 -17.25 -16.81 3.29
C ILE A 2 -15.96 -16.23 3.90
N GLN A 3 -15.44 -16.79 4.99
CA GLN A 3 -14.16 -16.38 5.60
C GLN A 3 -12.95 -16.41 4.64
N ARG A 4 -12.97 -17.29 3.63
CA ARG A 4 -11.89 -17.37 2.63
C ARG A 4 -11.79 -16.11 1.77
N VAL A 5 -12.92 -15.49 1.42
CA VAL A 5 -12.95 -14.31 0.55
C VAL A 5 -12.37 -13.08 1.26
N GLN A 6 -12.62 -12.91 2.55
CA GLN A 6 -12.05 -11.81 3.35
C GLN A 6 -10.53 -11.91 3.43
N SER A 7 -10.02 -13.13 3.67
CA SER A 7 -8.58 -13.37 3.73
C SER A 7 -7.89 -13.09 2.40
N ILE A 8 -8.56 -13.38 1.27
CA ILE A 8 -8.05 -13.05 -0.06
C ILE A 8 -7.89 -11.53 -0.23
N TRP A 9 -8.89 -10.74 0.17
CA TRP A 9 -8.81 -9.28 0.07
C TRP A 9 -7.72 -8.69 0.97
N LEU A 10 -7.55 -9.20 2.18
CA LEU A 10 -6.47 -8.78 3.08
C LEU A 10 -5.10 -9.17 2.53
N PHE A 11 -4.97 -10.35 1.95
CA PHE A 11 -3.75 -10.79 1.28
C PHE A 11 -3.41 -9.90 0.08
N LEU A 12 -4.39 -9.57 -0.77
CA LEU A 12 -4.21 -8.66 -1.90
C LEU A 12 -3.82 -7.25 -1.44
N ALA A 13 -4.40 -6.74 -0.35
CA ALA A 13 -4.01 -5.46 0.23
C ALA A 13 -2.56 -5.46 0.71
N SER A 14 -2.12 -6.53 1.36
CA SER A 14 -0.71 -6.69 1.76
C SER A 14 0.19 -6.79 0.53
N LEU A 15 -0.18 -7.60 -0.46
CA LEU A 15 0.60 -7.82 -1.68
C LEU A 15 0.80 -6.51 -2.46
N THR A 16 -0.23 -5.68 -2.59
CA THR A 16 -0.11 -4.37 -3.28
C THR A 16 0.84 -3.43 -2.54
N LEU A 17 0.85 -3.43 -1.20
CA LEU A 17 1.80 -2.64 -0.42
C LEU A 17 3.23 -3.18 -0.52
N PHE A 18 3.42 -4.49 -0.63
CA PHE A 18 4.75 -5.07 -0.92
C PHE A 18 5.20 -4.76 -2.36
N MET A 19 4.31 -4.78 -3.34
CA MET A 19 4.62 -4.39 -4.72
C MET A 19 5.06 -2.92 -4.81
N LEU A 20 4.53 -2.04 -3.96
CA LEU A 20 4.96 -0.66 -3.86
C LEU A 20 6.46 -0.50 -3.53
N LEU A 21 7.07 -1.47 -2.83
CA LEU A 21 8.51 -1.45 -2.53
C LEU A 21 9.39 -1.70 -3.78
N LEU A 22 8.83 -2.39 -4.78
CA LEU A 22 9.56 -2.83 -5.98
C LEU A 22 9.28 -1.95 -7.20
N LEU A 23 8.09 -1.34 -7.25
CA LEU A 23 7.64 -0.59 -8.42
C LEU A 23 8.01 0.90 -8.30
N PRO A 24 8.53 1.50 -9.39
CA PRO A 24 8.79 2.93 -9.41
C PRO A 24 7.46 3.71 -9.31
N ILE A 25 7.49 4.80 -8.55
CA ILE A 25 6.34 5.67 -8.31
C ILE A 25 6.28 6.75 -9.38
N VAL A 26 7.41 7.40 -9.61
CA VAL A 26 7.56 8.49 -10.58
C VAL A 26 8.87 8.30 -11.32
N THR A 27 8.85 8.55 -12.62
CA THR A 27 10.05 8.64 -13.47
C THR A 27 10.09 9.98 -14.18
N LYS A 28 11.29 10.51 -14.37
CA LYS A 28 11.52 11.76 -15.08
C LYS A 28 12.86 11.74 -15.81
N ILE A 29 12.88 12.28 -17.02
CA ILE A 29 14.13 12.58 -17.73
C ILE A 29 14.45 14.06 -17.53
N PHE A 30 15.59 14.36 -16.93
CA PHE A 30 16.07 15.72 -16.71
C PHE A 30 17.52 15.82 -17.17
N ASN A 31 17.82 16.80 -18.02
CA ASN A 31 19.15 17.01 -18.63
C ASN A 31 19.73 15.74 -19.30
N GLY A 32 18.88 14.94 -19.98
CA GLY A 32 19.32 13.71 -20.65
C GLY A 32 19.56 12.52 -19.70
N THR A 33 19.33 12.68 -18.40
CA THR A 33 19.47 11.64 -17.39
C THR A 33 18.09 11.19 -16.88
N GLU A 34 17.89 9.90 -16.78
CA GLU A 34 16.65 9.31 -16.26
C GLU A 34 16.73 9.18 -14.72
N TYR A 35 15.75 9.73 -14.04
CA TYR A 35 15.56 9.64 -12.60
C TYR A 35 14.28 8.88 -12.29
N TRP A 36 14.29 8.06 -11.23
CA TRP A 36 13.08 7.44 -10.74
C TRP A 36 13.06 7.36 -9.22
N ILE A 37 11.88 7.40 -8.68
CA ILE A 37 11.63 7.31 -7.25
C ILE A 37 10.98 5.97 -6.92
N LEU A 38 11.62 5.26 -5.99
CA LEU A 38 11.09 4.13 -5.26
C LEU A 38 10.82 4.55 -3.81
N VAL A 39 10.05 3.77 -3.09
CA VAL A 39 9.88 3.96 -1.63
C VAL A 39 11.24 3.90 -0.89
N SER A 40 12.22 3.18 -1.42
CA SER A 40 13.56 3.04 -0.85
C SER A 40 14.46 4.25 -1.09
N GLY A 41 14.16 5.10 -2.07
CA GLY A 41 14.96 6.27 -2.39
C GLY A 41 14.80 6.82 -3.80
N LEU A 42 15.59 7.85 -4.09
CA LEU A 42 15.77 8.45 -5.40
C LEU A 42 16.95 7.80 -6.12
N TYR A 43 16.73 7.36 -7.34
CA TYR A 43 17.72 6.70 -8.19
C TYR A 43 17.93 7.46 -9.50
N GLN A 44 19.13 7.32 -10.06
CA GLN A 44 19.56 7.92 -11.32
C GLN A 44 20.19 6.83 -12.20
N LYS A 45 19.93 6.90 -13.49
CA LYS A 45 20.63 6.09 -14.49
C LYS A 45 21.94 6.76 -14.86
N ALA A 46 23.06 6.23 -14.38
CA ALA A 46 24.39 6.66 -14.78
C ALA A 46 24.91 5.76 -15.91
N THR A 47 25.95 6.21 -16.61
CA THR A 47 26.62 5.45 -17.69
C THR A 47 27.17 4.09 -17.22
N THR A 48 27.49 3.97 -15.93
CA THR A 48 28.05 2.76 -15.29
C THR A 48 26.98 1.92 -14.56
N GLY A 49 25.70 2.30 -14.60
CA GLY A 49 24.61 1.59 -13.91
C GLY A 49 23.67 2.51 -13.11
N THR A 50 22.94 1.92 -12.19
CA THR A 50 21.99 2.64 -11.32
C THR A 50 22.72 3.16 -10.08
N VAL A 51 22.63 4.47 -9.83
CA VAL A 51 23.17 5.12 -8.63
C VAL A 51 22.03 5.61 -7.76
N LYS A 52 22.08 5.30 -6.46
CA LYS A 52 21.16 5.84 -5.46
C LYS A 52 21.65 7.20 -5.00
N ILE A 53 20.86 8.26 -5.22
CA ILE A 53 21.19 9.63 -4.86
C ILE A 53 20.79 9.94 -3.42
N ASP A 54 19.54 9.61 -3.05
CA ASP A 54 18.98 9.87 -1.72
C ASP A 54 18.24 8.65 -1.20
N GLY A 55 18.33 8.39 0.08
CA GLY A 55 17.73 7.23 0.73
C GLY A 55 16.52 7.61 1.59
N PHE A 56 15.37 6.98 1.35
CA PHE A 56 14.14 7.18 2.13
C PHE A 56 13.91 6.04 3.12
N LEU A 57 14.94 5.74 3.95
CA LEU A 57 14.92 4.61 4.88
C LEU A 57 13.70 4.61 5.83
N PRO A 58 13.27 5.73 6.44
CA PRO A 58 12.07 5.75 7.28
C PRO A 58 10.80 5.41 6.49
N LEU A 59 10.66 5.92 5.25
CA LEU A 59 9.53 5.64 4.38
C LEU A 59 9.50 4.15 3.98
N PHE A 60 10.66 3.57 3.69
CA PHE A 60 10.80 2.15 3.37
C PHE A 60 10.37 1.26 4.55
N ILE A 61 10.86 1.56 5.76
CA ILE A 61 10.51 0.80 6.97
C ILE A 61 9.02 0.91 7.28
N THR A 62 8.45 2.11 7.25
CA THR A 62 7.02 2.31 7.53
C THR A 62 6.13 1.63 6.51
N THR A 63 6.55 1.54 5.24
CA THR A 63 5.82 0.80 4.20
C THR A 63 5.82 -0.69 4.48
N ILE A 64 6.96 -1.27 4.87
CA ILE A 64 7.04 -2.69 5.27
C ILE A 64 6.10 -2.97 6.44
N PHE A 65 6.17 -2.18 7.51
CA PHE A 65 5.28 -2.36 8.66
C PHE A 65 3.81 -2.26 8.26
N THR A 66 3.44 -1.27 7.45
CA THR A 66 2.06 -1.11 6.97
C THR A 66 1.61 -2.30 6.12
N ALA A 67 2.50 -2.89 5.30
CA ALA A 67 2.19 -4.06 4.49
C ALA A 67 2.01 -5.34 5.32
N LEU A 68 2.71 -5.47 6.45
CA LEU A 68 2.59 -6.62 7.35
C LEU A 68 1.29 -6.62 8.15
N ILE A 69 0.69 -5.45 8.42
CA ILE A 69 -0.53 -5.35 9.24
C ILE A 69 -1.72 -6.10 8.61
N PRO A 70 -2.09 -5.92 7.31
CA PRO A 70 -3.16 -6.69 6.69
C PRO A 70 -2.88 -8.19 6.69
N LEU A 71 -1.61 -8.59 6.50
CA LEU A 71 -1.21 -9.99 6.53
C LEU A 71 -1.44 -10.61 7.92
N ALA A 72 -0.99 -9.93 8.98
CA ALA A 72 -1.23 -10.34 10.35
C ALA A 72 -2.73 -10.37 10.70
N ASN A 73 -3.50 -9.44 10.12
CA ASN A 73 -4.94 -9.34 10.34
C ASN A 73 -5.74 -10.54 9.78
N ILE A 74 -5.17 -11.30 8.84
CA ILE A 74 -5.78 -12.56 8.35
C ILE A 74 -5.97 -13.54 9.51
N PHE A 75 -5.03 -13.61 10.45
CA PHE A 75 -5.08 -14.52 11.60
C PHE A 75 -6.09 -14.09 12.68
N ASN A 76 -6.59 -12.86 12.64
CA ASN A 76 -7.58 -12.31 13.57
C ASN A 76 -9.02 -12.71 13.24
N PHE A 77 -9.24 -13.80 12.50
CA PHE A 77 -10.56 -14.25 12.03
C PHE A 77 -11.57 -14.53 13.16
N LYS A 78 -11.11 -14.81 14.39
CA LYS A 78 -11.96 -15.03 15.57
C LYS A 78 -12.60 -13.74 16.09
N ASN A 79 -11.91 -12.59 15.96
CA ASN A 79 -12.39 -11.30 16.45
C ASN A 79 -12.67 -10.33 15.30
N ARG A 80 -13.88 -10.40 14.74
CA ARG A 80 -14.33 -9.59 13.58
C ARG A 80 -14.32 -8.09 13.84
N THR A 81 -14.63 -7.67 15.08
CA THR A 81 -14.61 -6.27 15.46
C THR A 81 -13.20 -5.71 15.42
N LEU A 82 -12.23 -6.46 15.95
CA LEU A 82 -10.82 -6.11 15.88
C LEU A 82 -10.32 -6.09 14.43
N GLN A 83 -10.69 -7.09 13.63
CA GLN A 83 -10.32 -7.18 12.21
C GLN A 83 -10.77 -5.93 11.41
N LYS A 84 -12.01 -5.45 11.64
CA LYS A 84 -12.51 -4.21 11.02
C LYS A 84 -11.73 -2.98 11.49
N ARG A 85 -11.43 -2.87 12.79
CA ARG A 85 -10.64 -1.74 13.33
C ARG A 85 -9.24 -1.71 12.72
N VAL A 86 -8.58 -2.86 12.61
CA VAL A 86 -7.27 -2.97 11.98
C VAL A 86 -7.33 -2.55 10.50
N CYS A 87 -8.35 -2.95 9.73
CA CYS A 87 -8.52 -2.47 8.35
C CYS A 87 -8.61 -0.94 8.28
N ASN A 88 -9.36 -0.30 9.20
CA ASN A 88 -9.43 1.17 9.25
C ASN A 88 -8.07 1.79 9.55
N VAL A 89 -7.31 1.22 10.48
CA VAL A 89 -5.95 1.68 10.79
C VAL A 89 -5.04 1.57 9.56
N VAL A 90 -5.11 0.45 8.84
CA VAL A 90 -4.33 0.27 7.59
C VAL A 90 -4.69 1.33 6.55
N ILE A 91 -5.97 1.66 6.38
CA ILE A 91 -6.40 2.71 5.45
C ILE A 91 -5.80 4.06 5.83
N ILE A 92 -5.88 4.45 7.12
CA ILE A 92 -5.31 5.71 7.62
C ILE A 92 -3.79 5.75 7.42
N LEU A 93 -3.10 4.66 7.75
CA LEU A 93 -1.65 4.56 7.54
C LEU A 93 -1.29 4.65 6.05
N THR A 94 -2.05 3.99 5.17
CA THR A 94 -1.82 4.04 3.72
C THR A 94 -2.05 5.44 3.16
N LEU A 95 -3.04 6.19 3.64
CA LEU A 95 -3.24 7.59 3.30
C LEU A 95 -2.06 8.46 3.75
N GLY A 96 -1.57 8.26 4.97
CA GLY A 96 -0.38 8.94 5.47
C GLY A 96 0.87 8.61 4.65
N LEU A 97 1.05 7.35 4.27
CA LEU A 97 2.13 6.93 3.37
C LEU A 97 2.02 7.59 2.00
N SER A 98 0.81 7.67 1.42
CA SER A 98 0.58 8.32 0.13
C SER A 98 0.97 9.79 0.16
N PHE A 99 0.62 10.50 1.25
CA PHE A 99 1.04 11.88 1.46
C PHE A 99 2.57 11.99 1.56
N TRP A 100 3.21 11.12 2.35
CA TRP A 100 4.67 11.14 2.50
C TRP A 100 5.39 10.81 1.20
N ILE A 101 4.90 9.83 0.43
CA ILE A 101 5.40 9.50 -0.92
C ILE A 101 5.30 10.72 -1.84
N SER A 102 4.18 11.46 -1.79
CA SER A 102 4.01 12.68 -2.58
C SER A 102 5.05 13.75 -2.23
N GLN A 103 5.37 13.93 -0.95
CA GLN A 103 6.45 14.84 -0.52
C GLN A 103 7.84 14.34 -0.98
N ALA A 104 8.10 13.04 -0.90
CA ALA A 104 9.34 12.46 -1.38
C ALA A 104 9.48 12.61 -2.91
N ALA A 105 8.38 12.51 -3.66
CA ALA A 105 8.38 12.68 -5.11
C ALA A 105 8.79 14.09 -5.56
N GLN A 106 8.53 15.10 -4.75
CA GLN A 106 8.95 16.48 -5.05
C GLN A 106 10.47 16.69 -5.04
N LYS A 107 11.22 15.76 -4.45
CA LYS A 107 12.70 15.81 -4.43
C LYS A 107 13.36 15.45 -5.77
N ILE A 108 12.58 15.02 -6.77
CA ILE A 108 13.12 14.71 -8.09
C ILE A 108 13.71 15.98 -8.74
N PRO A 109 14.88 15.92 -9.36
CA PRO A 109 15.49 17.08 -10.02
C PRO A 109 14.54 17.71 -11.06
N GLY A 110 14.38 19.03 -10.99
CA GLY A 110 13.45 19.77 -11.85
C GLY A 110 11.98 19.66 -11.46
N GLY A 111 11.65 19.14 -10.25
CA GLY A 111 10.28 19.02 -9.74
C GLY A 111 9.42 17.98 -10.49
N LEU A 112 8.11 17.97 -10.23
CA LEU A 112 7.17 17.02 -10.83
C LEU A 112 6.68 17.42 -12.23
N GLU A 113 7.00 18.62 -12.72
CA GLU A 113 6.59 19.06 -14.05
C GLU A 113 7.21 18.16 -15.12
N GLY A 114 6.38 17.57 -16.00
CA GLY A 114 6.81 16.62 -17.03
C GLY A 114 7.25 15.25 -16.52
N ALA A 115 7.00 14.92 -15.25
CA ALA A 115 7.26 13.59 -14.70
C ALA A 115 6.15 12.60 -15.07
N GLY A 116 6.54 11.37 -15.42
CA GLY A 116 5.61 10.27 -15.67
C GLY A 116 5.28 9.51 -14.38
N TYR A 117 3.98 9.33 -14.09
CA TYR A 117 3.53 8.47 -12.99
C TYR A 117 3.52 7.02 -13.43
N ASN A 118 4.11 6.15 -12.63
CA ASN A 118 4.19 4.71 -12.87
C ASN A 118 3.21 3.91 -12.01
N PHE A 119 3.17 2.60 -12.23
CA PHE A 119 2.29 1.69 -11.51
C PHE A 119 2.42 1.78 -9.98
N GLY A 120 3.62 2.09 -9.46
CA GLY A 120 3.84 2.28 -8.03
C GLY A 120 2.95 3.37 -7.42
N ALA A 121 2.62 4.44 -8.16
CA ALA A 121 1.76 5.52 -7.68
C ALA A 121 0.32 5.08 -7.40
N PHE A 122 -0.16 4.03 -8.07
CA PHE A 122 -1.53 3.51 -7.93
C PHE A 122 -1.66 2.42 -6.86
N MET A 123 -0.55 1.84 -6.39
CA MET A 123 -0.57 0.74 -5.42
C MET A 123 -1.25 1.10 -4.08
N PRO A 124 -1.06 2.28 -3.48
CA PRO A 124 -1.76 2.66 -2.27
C PRO A 124 -3.28 2.73 -2.44
N ILE A 125 -3.75 3.19 -3.60
CA ILE A 125 -5.19 3.28 -3.92
C ILE A 125 -5.78 1.86 -3.98
N LEU A 126 -5.11 0.93 -4.66
CA LEU A 126 -5.52 -0.47 -4.73
C LEU A 126 -5.55 -1.13 -3.34
N ALA A 127 -4.56 -0.87 -2.50
CA ALA A 127 -4.52 -1.38 -1.13
C ALA A 127 -5.73 -0.91 -0.31
N ILE A 128 -6.11 0.37 -0.43
CA ILE A 128 -7.29 0.94 0.22
C ILE A 128 -8.57 0.26 -0.28
N ILE A 129 -8.72 0.07 -1.60
CA ILE A 129 -9.87 -0.62 -2.20
C ILE A 129 -9.98 -2.04 -1.65
N PHE A 130 -8.89 -2.79 -1.60
CA PHE A 130 -8.90 -4.15 -1.05
C PHE A 130 -9.23 -4.20 0.44
N CYS A 131 -8.77 -3.23 1.24
CA CYS A 131 -9.18 -3.09 2.64
C CYS A 131 -10.68 -2.82 2.79
N PHE A 132 -11.28 -1.97 1.93
CA PHE A 132 -12.73 -1.74 1.90
C PHE A 132 -13.50 -3.01 1.54
N LEU A 133 -13.05 -3.76 0.53
CA LEU A 133 -13.67 -5.03 0.14
C LEU A 133 -13.59 -6.07 1.27
N ALA A 134 -12.44 -6.13 1.97
CA ALA A 134 -12.29 -6.97 3.16
C ALA A 134 -13.30 -6.59 4.24
N MET A 135 -13.42 -5.31 4.59
CA MET A 135 -14.38 -4.82 5.59
C MET A 135 -15.83 -5.12 5.20
N ARG A 136 -16.17 -4.97 3.91
CA ARG A 136 -17.52 -5.31 3.40
C ARG A 136 -17.80 -6.80 3.59
N GLY A 137 -16.83 -7.66 3.29
CA GLY A 137 -16.92 -9.10 3.52
C GLY A 137 -17.16 -9.43 5.00
N ILE A 138 -16.36 -8.84 5.90
CA ILE A 138 -16.47 -9.03 7.35
C ILE A 138 -17.85 -8.60 7.88
N ARG A 139 -18.39 -7.47 7.42
CA ARG A 139 -19.73 -6.99 7.80
C ARG A 139 -20.83 -7.96 7.35
N LYS A 140 -20.73 -8.47 6.13
CA LYS A 140 -21.71 -9.43 5.58
C LYS A 140 -21.74 -10.72 6.41
N ASP A 141 -20.58 -11.23 6.80
CA ASP A 141 -20.46 -12.41 7.65
C ASP A 141 -21.07 -12.19 9.05
N GLU A 142 -20.83 -11.01 9.63
CA GLU A 142 -21.40 -10.65 10.93
C GLU A 142 -22.93 -10.60 10.90
N GLN A 143 -23.50 -10.07 9.80
CA GLN A 143 -24.95 -10.03 9.60
C GLN A 143 -25.55 -11.42 9.46
N LEU A 144 -24.91 -12.33 8.73
CA LEU A 144 -25.37 -13.71 8.55
C LEU A 144 -25.43 -14.48 9.89
N ILE A 145 -24.44 -14.29 10.76
CA ILE A 145 -24.43 -14.92 12.09
C ILE A 145 -25.53 -14.35 12.97
N LYS A 146 -25.70 -13.02 13.01
CA LYS A 146 -26.77 -12.39 13.78
C LYS A 146 -28.17 -12.81 13.31
N SER A 147 -28.35 -13.06 12.02
CA SER A 147 -29.63 -13.57 11.52
C SER A 147 -29.88 -15.02 11.91
N ALA A 148 -28.84 -15.86 11.91
CA ALA A 148 -28.94 -17.25 12.35
C ALA A 148 -29.25 -17.36 13.86
N ASP A 149 -28.65 -16.51 14.69
CA ASP A 149 -28.91 -16.49 16.16
C ASP A 149 -30.33 -16.02 16.50
N ARG A 150 -31.00 -15.23 15.64
CA ARG A 150 -32.39 -14.82 15.84
C ARG A 150 -33.42 -15.88 15.53
N LEU A 151 -33.03 -16.90 14.78
CA LEU A 151 -33.93 -17.99 14.39
C LEU A 151 -33.88 -19.21 15.36
N ARG A 152 -33.06 -19.10 16.39
CA ARG A 152 -32.91 -20.13 17.44
C ARG A 152 -33.49 -19.63 18.76
#